data_91bccfb3721f0ca63cdd6780c386320d
#
_entry.id   91bccfb3721f0ca63cdd6780c386320d
#
_cell.length_a   1.000
_cell.length_b   1.000
_cell.length_c   1.000
_cell.angle_alpha   90.00
_cell.angle_beta   90.00
_cell.angle_gamma   90.00
#
_symmetry.space_group_name_H-M   'P 1'
#
loop_
_entity.id
_entity.type
_entity.pdbx_description
1 polymer ?
#
loop_
_entity_poly.entity_id
_entity_poly.type
_entity_poly.pdbx_seq_one_letter_code
_entity_poly.pdbx_strand_id
1 'polypeptide(L)'
;MPANALIIDDHPLYRDALSQLLGAMLGESSVKCASCGEEALKLASQMPDLRLVLLDFNLPGISGTEAIEAVLSRYPYVDIVAVSASEDRLDATSALRAGAKLFISKAVDTDVMAEAIRRVIAGDHPTEQQWITPTGAGVLEADESSPLTPRQLEILSLLHLPNKEIGLRLGVAEVTVKMHVSSVFRVLGVANRTQAMQAARRLSLREKQSAS
;
A
#
# COMPACT_ATOMS: atom_id res chain seq x y z
N MET A 1 -5.81 19.56 -13.10
CA MET A 1 -4.41 19.86 -12.73
C MET A 1 -3.59 18.69 -13.22
N PRO A 2 -2.41 18.91 -13.85
CA PRO A 2 -1.57 17.77 -14.23
C PRO A 2 -1.21 16.99 -12.95
N ALA A 3 -1.50 15.69 -12.96
CA ALA A 3 -1.15 14.82 -11.86
C ALA A 3 0.33 14.45 -11.95
N ASN A 4 1.07 14.59 -10.85
CA ASN A 4 2.44 14.12 -10.78
C ASN A 4 2.47 12.67 -10.30
N ALA A 5 3.30 11.84 -10.92
CA ALA A 5 3.45 10.43 -10.61
C ALA A 5 4.89 10.07 -10.22
N LEU A 6 5.02 9.15 -9.28
CA LEU A 6 6.29 8.57 -8.86
C LEU A 6 6.27 7.06 -9.09
N ILE A 7 7.27 6.54 -9.79
CA ILE A 7 7.48 5.10 -10.00
C ILE A 7 8.57 4.65 -9.06
N ILE A 8 8.33 3.58 -8.34
CA ILE A 8 9.28 2.96 -7.40
C ILE A 8 9.43 1.50 -7.81
N ASP A 9 10.52 1.17 -8.49
CA ASP A 9 10.79 -0.18 -9.01
C ASP A 9 12.31 -0.36 -9.14
N ASP A 10 12.87 -1.45 -8.66
CA ASP A 10 14.31 -1.74 -8.74
C ASP A 10 14.73 -2.34 -10.10
N HIS A 11 13.76 -2.74 -10.94
CA HIS A 11 14.00 -3.27 -12.28
C HIS A 11 14.10 -2.16 -13.33
N PRO A 12 15.29 -1.82 -13.87
CA PRO A 12 15.46 -0.67 -14.75
C PRO A 12 14.57 -0.69 -15.98
N LEU A 13 14.50 -1.82 -16.70
CA LEU A 13 13.73 -1.94 -17.94
C LEU A 13 12.23 -1.76 -17.69
N TYR A 14 11.71 -2.30 -16.59
CA TYR A 14 10.31 -2.18 -16.25
C TYR A 14 9.96 -0.75 -15.81
N ARG A 15 10.83 -0.14 -15.05
CA ARG A 15 10.72 1.27 -14.63
C ARG A 15 10.70 2.22 -15.82
N ASP A 16 11.57 1.99 -16.83
CA ASP A 16 11.59 2.78 -18.05
C ASP A 16 10.31 2.60 -18.86
N ALA A 17 9.79 1.37 -18.98
CA ALA A 17 8.53 1.11 -19.66
C ALA A 17 7.34 1.81 -18.98
N LEU A 18 7.25 1.75 -17.64
CA LEU A 18 6.22 2.46 -16.88
C LEU A 18 6.38 3.99 -17.01
N SER A 19 7.61 4.49 -17.05
CA SER A 19 7.87 5.93 -17.22
C SER A 19 7.37 6.43 -18.58
N GLN A 20 7.61 5.68 -19.65
CA GLN A 20 7.09 5.99 -20.97
C GLN A 20 5.54 5.94 -20.99
N LEU A 21 4.96 4.91 -20.39
CA LEU A 21 3.51 4.74 -20.31
C LEU A 21 2.85 5.93 -19.59
N LEU A 22 3.34 6.27 -18.40
CA LEU A 22 2.82 7.42 -17.63
C LEU A 22 3.15 8.75 -18.27
N GLY A 23 4.33 8.90 -18.88
CA GLY A 23 4.72 10.11 -19.61
C GLY A 23 3.78 10.41 -20.76
N ALA A 24 3.33 9.39 -21.48
CA ALA A 24 2.33 9.54 -22.54
C ALA A 24 0.94 9.98 -22.01
N MET A 25 0.60 9.64 -20.77
CA MET A 25 -0.69 9.98 -20.14
C MET A 25 -0.67 11.34 -19.43
N LEU A 26 0.42 11.68 -18.74
CA LEU A 26 0.51 12.82 -17.82
C LEU A 26 1.46 13.93 -18.31
N GLY A 27 2.30 13.63 -19.30
CA GLY A 27 3.45 14.43 -19.71
C GLY A 27 4.73 13.98 -19.02
N GLU A 28 5.83 13.92 -19.77
CA GLU A 28 7.11 13.38 -19.29
C GLU A 28 7.65 14.11 -18.05
N SER A 29 7.47 15.43 -17.98
CA SER A 29 7.92 16.23 -16.83
C SER A 29 7.18 15.95 -15.52
N SER A 30 6.04 15.26 -15.59
CA SER A 30 5.19 14.93 -14.45
C SER A 30 5.52 13.58 -13.82
N VAL A 31 6.46 12.83 -14.40
CA VAL A 31 6.84 11.48 -13.94
C VAL A 31 8.26 11.49 -13.39
N LYS A 32 8.44 10.97 -12.18
CA LYS A 32 9.76 10.71 -11.61
C LYS A 32 9.90 9.23 -11.27
N CYS A 33 11.14 8.75 -11.28
CA CYS A 33 11.46 7.34 -11.05
C CYS A 33 12.45 7.19 -9.90
N ALA A 34 12.24 6.21 -9.06
CA ALA A 34 13.14 5.79 -7.99
C ALA A 34 13.41 4.30 -8.08
N SER A 35 14.62 3.90 -7.72
CA SER A 35 15.05 2.50 -7.67
C SER A 35 14.91 1.86 -6.28
N CYS A 36 14.66 2.67 -5.26
CA CYS A 36 14.52 2.23 -3.87
C CYS A 36 13.66 3.21 -3.05
N GLY A 37 13.26 2.78 -1.86
CA GLY A 37 12.41 3.58 -0.98
C GLY A 37 13.06 4.89 -0.50
N GLU A 38 14.37 4.91 -0.27
CA GLU A 38 15.08 6.13 0.16
C GLU A 38 15.06 7.20 -0.94
N GLU A 39 15.38 6.81 -2.17
CA GLU A 39 15.31 7.69 -3.33
C GLU A 39 13.88 8.19 -3.56
N ALA A 40 12.89 7.30 -3.42
CA ALA A 40 11.48 7.62 -3.55
C ALA A 40 11.04 8.71 -2.57
N LEU A 41 11.40 8.59 -1.30
CA LEU A 41 11.06 9.60 -0.28
C LEU A 41 11.71 10.95 -0.59
N LYS A 42 12.95 10.97 -1.07
CA LYS A 42 13.63 12.20 -1.49
C LYS A 42 12.93 12.86 -2.67
N LEU A 43 12.57 12.08 -3.69
CA LEU A 43 11.87 12.62 -4.87
C LEU A 43 10.45 13.08 -4.51
N ALA A 44 9.71 12.31 -3.74
CA ALA A 44 8.36 12.65 -3.30
C ALA A 44 8.32 13.99 -2.53
N SER A 45 9.35 14.29 -1.71
CA SER A 45 9.43 15.57 -0.99
C SER A 45 9.58 16.78 -1.91
N GLN A 46 9.98 16.58 -3.17
CA GLN A 46 10.12 17.61 -4.21
C GLN A 46 8.89 17.67 -5.15
N MET A 47 7.85 16.88 -4.87
CA MET A 47 6.65 16.75 -5.69
C MET A 47 5.41 17.14 -4.86
N PRO A 48 5.15 18.44 -4.67
CA PRO A 48 4.02 18.91 -3.84
C PRO A 48 2.66 18.44 -4.36
N ASP A 49 2.53 18.23 -5.66
CA ASP A 49 1.31 17.76 -6.33
C ASP A 49 1.38 16.27 -6.68
N LEU A 50 2.11 15.46 -5.91
CA LEU A 50 2.15 14.01 -6.08
C LEU A 50 0.76 13.42 -5.87
N ARG A 51 0.24 12.72 -6.88
CA ARG A 51 -1.10 12.12 -6.88
C ARG A 51 -1.08 10.63 -7.05
N LEU A 52 -0.10 10.10 -7.78
CA LEU A 52 -0.03 8.68 -8.11
C LEU A 52 1.35 8.13 -7.74
N VAL A 53 1.37 6.97 -7.12
CA VAL A 53 2.58 6.17 -6.93
C VAL A 53 2.35 4.79 -7.53
N LEU A 54 3.19 4.42 -8.51
CA LEU A 54 3.33 3.03 -8.94
C LEU A 54 4.46 2.40 -8.13
N LEU A 55 4.15 1.38 -7.35
CA LEU A 55 5.08 0.78 -6.41
C LEU A 55 5.26 -0.71 -6.69
N ASP A 56 6.51 -1.11 -6.97
CA ASP A 56 6.85 -2.54 -7.00
C ASP A 56 6.62 -3.15 -5.61
N PHE A 57 5.77 -4.17 -5.56
CA PHE A 57 5.44 -4.86 -4.32
C PHE A 57 6.60 -5.71 -3.78
N ASN A 58 7.60 -6.01 -4.63
CA ASN A 58 8.75 -6.84 -4.30
C ASN A 58 10.06 -6.05 -4.20
N LEU A 59 10.04 -4.84 -3.65
CA LEU A 59 11.25 -4.05 -3.46
C LEU A 59 12.22 -4.74 -2.49
N PRO A 60 13.54 -4.72 -2.78
CA PRO A 60 14.51 -5.27 -1.87
C PRO A 60 14.59 -4.47 -0.55
N GLY A 61 14.70 -5.18 0.57
CA GLY A 61 14.94 -4.59 1.88
C GLY A 61 13.71 -4.09 2.64
N ILE A 62 12.54 -4.04 2.01
CA ILE A 62 11.28 -3.65 2.65
C ILE A 62 10.14 -4.48 2.05
N SER A 63 9.17 -4.90 2.87
CA SER A 63 7.99 -5.56 2.33
C SER A 63 7.11 -4.57 1.57
N GLY A 64 6.38 -5.05 0.53
CA GLY A 64 5.49 -4.20 -0.26
C GLY A 64 4.41 -3.53 0.60
N THR A 65 3.89 -4.22 1.60
CA THR A 65 2.92 -3.66 2.55
C THR A 65 3.51 -2.52 3.38
N GLU A 66 4.73 -2.72 3.91
CA GLU A 66 5.43 -1.66 4.66
C GLU A 66 5.75 -0.46 3.77
N ALA A 67 6.12 -0.68 2.52
CA ALA A 67 6.38 0.39 1.56
C ALA A 67 5.11 1.21 1.27
N ILE A 68 3.96 0.56 1.05
CA ILE A 68 2.66 1.21 0.86
C ILE A 68 2.30 2.05 2.09
N GLU A 69 2.38 1.46 3.29
CA GLU A 69 2.06 2.15 4.53
C GLU A 69 3.00 3.34 4.80
N ALA A 70 4.29 3.21 4.48
CA ALA A 70 5.26 4.28 4.61
C ALA A 70 4.93 5.48 3.69
N VAL A 71 4.53 5.21 2.46
CA VAL A 71 4.09 6.26 1.52
C VAL A 71 2.82 6.92 2.03
N LEU A 72 1.78 6.15 2.37
CA LEU A 72 0.48 6.69 2.80
C LEU A 72 0.56 7.45 4.13
N SER A 73 1.45 7.06 5.05
CA SER A 73 1.63 7.79 6.31
C SER A 73 2.13 9.22 6.09
N ARG A 74 2.88 9.45 5.02
CA ARG A 74 3.47 10.76 4.68
C ARG A 74 2.66 11.51 3.63
N TYR A 75 2.02 10.78 2.72
CA TYR A 75 1.22 11.29 1.59
C TYR A 75 -0.16 10.64 1.58
N PRO A 76 -1.07 10.99 2.52
CA PRO A 76 -2.33 10.28 2.72
C PRO A 76 -3.35 10.42 1.56
N TYR A 77 -3.12 11.36 0.66
CA TYR A 77 -4.00 11.65 -0.50
C TYR A 77 -3.46 11.08 -1.82
N VAL A 78 -2.36 10.33 -1.77
CA VAL A 78 -1.77 9.72 -2.95
C VAL A 78 -2.47 8.41 -3.25
N ASP A 79 -2.79 8.19 -4.51
CA ASP A 79 -3.28 6.89 -4.98
C ASP A 79 -2.08 5.98 -5.25
N ILE A 80 -2.10 4.79 -4.66
CA ILE A 80 -1.05 3.79 -4.85
C ILE A 80 -1.58 2.66 -5.72
N VAL A 81 -0.86 2.39 -6.81
CA VAL A 81 -1.00 1.18 -7.61
C VAL A 81 0.18 0.27 -7.29
N ALA A 82 -0.08 -0.85 -6.66
CA ALA A 82 0.92 -1.87 -6.42
C ALA A 82 1.12 -2.72 -7.68
N VAL A 83 2.37 -2.91 -8.08
CA VAL A 83 2.74 -3.70 -9.25
C VAL A 83 3.64 -4.85 -8.78
N SER A 84 3.41 -6.07 -9.25
CA SER A 84 4.17 -7.24 -8.78
C SER A 84 4.39 -8.26 -9.89
N ALA A 85 5.53 -8.95 -9.85
CA ALA A 85 5.75 -10.14 -10.67
C ALA A 85 4.92 -11.35 -10.17
N SER A 86 4.44 -11.31 -8.92
CA SER A 86 3.57 -12.33 -8.34
C SER A 86 2.14 -12.18 -8.82
N GLU A 87 1.48 -13.33 -9.05
CA GLU A 87 0.05 -13.42 -9.34
C GLU A 87 -0.73 -13.95 -8.11
N ASP A 88 -0.05 -14.03 -6.96
CA ASP A 88 -0.63 -14.59 -5.75
C ASP A 88 -1.72 -13.65 -5.20
N ARG A 89 -2.89 -14.22 -4.98
CA ARG A 89 -4.02 -13.52 -4.37
C ARG A 89 -3.69 -13.01 -2.96
N LEU A 90 -2.79 -13.66 -2.23
CA LEU A 90 -2.37 -13.21 -0.90
C LEU A 90 -1.57 -11.90 -0.99
N ASP A 91 -0.70 -11.76 -1.99
CA ASP A 91 0.04 -10.53 -2.24
C ASP A 91 -0.91 -9.39 -2.61
N ALA A 92 -1.86 -9.65 -3.52
CA ALA A 92 -2.89 -8.69 -3.89
C ALA A 92 -3.72 -8.24 -2.68
N THR A 93 -4.18 -9.20 -1.89
CA THR A 93 -4.96 -8.94 -0.66
C THR A 93 -4.16 -8.08 0.32
N SER A 94 -2.88 -8.40 0.51
CA SER A 94 -2.01 -7.69 1.43
C SER A 94 -1.75 -6.25 0.97
N ALA A 95 -1.49 -6.04 -0.33
CA ALA A 95 -1.28 -4.71 -0.91
C ALA A 95 -2.53 -3.84 -0.79
N LEU A 96 -3.70 -4.37 -1.13
CA LEU A 96 -4.96 -3.65 -1.07
C LEU A 96 -5.36 -3.30 0.37
N ARG A 97 -5.17 -4.23 1.32
CA ARG A 97 -5.39 -3.96 2.75
C ARG A 97 -4.40 -2.94 3.33
N ALA A 98 -3.18 -2.86 2.81
CA ALA A 98 -2.21 -1.84 3.18
C ALA A 98 -2.60 -0.45 2.67
N GLY A 99 -3.57 -0.36 1.76
CA GLY A 99 -4.14 0.88 1.25
C GLY A 99 -3.85 1.18 -0.21
N ALA A 100 -3.28 0.23 -0.97
CA ALA A 100 -3.22 0.35 -2.42
C ALA A 100 -4.65 0.41 -3.00
N LYS A 101 -4.85 1.22 -4.03
CA LYS A 101 -6.11 1.32 -4.76
C LYS A 101 -6.30 0.18 -5.73
N LEU A 102 -5.18 -0.33 -6.24
CA LEU A 102 -5.14 -1.36 -7.26
C LEU A 102 -3.89 -2.19 -7.10
N PHE A 103 -3.98 -3.49 -7.37
CA PHE A 103 -2.86 -4.39 -7.53
C PHE A 103 -2.85 -4.92 -8.96
N ILE A 104 -1.71 -4.84 -9.65
CA ILE A 104 -1.56 -5.28 -11.03
C ILE A 104 -0.35 -6.21 -11.14
N SER A 105 -0.53 -7.39 -11.75
CA SER A 105 0.60 -8.24 -12.12
C SER A 105 1.42 -7.61 -13.25
N LYS A 106 2.76 -7.69 -13.16
CA LYS A 106 3.69 -7.26 -14.23
C LYS A 106 3.51 -8.09 -15.52
N ALA A 107 2.84 -9.22 -15.45
CA ALA A 107 2.61 -10.12 -16.57
C ALA A 107 1.35 -9.79 -17.40
N VAL A 108 0.54 -8.80 -17.02
CA VAL A 108 -0.61 -8.37 -17.81
C VAL A 108 -0.16 -7.60 -19.07
N ASP A 109 -1.01 -7.61 -20.09
CA ASP A 109 -0.77 -6.82 -21.29
C ASP A 109 -0.68 -5.33 -20.99
N THR A 110 0.20 -4.64 -21.71
CA THR A 110 0.44 -3.19 -21.52
C THR A 110 -0.83 -2.37 -21.66
N ASP A 111 -1.72 -2.73 -22.59
CA ASP A 111 -2.99 -2.02 -22.82
C ASP A 111 -3.94 -2.18 -21.62
N VAL A 112 -3.98 -3.35 -21.00
CA VAL A 112 -4.77 -3.63 -19.79
C VAL A 112 -4.24 -2.80 -18.61
N MET A 113 -2.93 -2.79 -18.45
CA MET A 113 -2.25 -1.98 -17.41
C MET A 113 -2.52 -0.49 -17.63
N ALA A 114 -2.36 -0.02 -18.87
CA ALA A 114 -2.60 1.38 -19.23
C ALA A 114 -4.02 1.81 -18.91
N GLU A 115 -5.01 1.01 -19.25
CA GLU A 115 -6.41 1.31 -18.98
C GLU A 115 -6.72 1.32 -17.49
N ALA A 116 -6.19 0.36 -16.74
CA ALA A 116 -6.37 0.31 -15.28
C ALA A 116 -5.76 1.54 -14.57
N ILE A 117 -4.54 1.92 -14.95
CA ILE A 117 -3.89 3.12 -14.42
C ILE A 117 -4.66 4.40 -14.81
N ARG A 118 -5.15 4.49 -16.06
CA ARG A 118 -5.93 5.64 -16.53
C ARG A 118 -7.19 5.84 -15.70
N ARG A 119 -7.88 4.78 -15.33
CA ARG A 119 -9.06 4.84 -14.44
C ARG A 119 -8.70 5.39 -13.06
N VAL A 120 -7.60 4.95 -12.47
CA VAL A 120 -7.11 5.49 -11.18
C VAL A 120 -6.81 7.00 -11.31
N ILE A 121 -6.11 7.42 -12.38
CA ILE A 121 -5.81 8.84 -12.62
C ILE A 121 -7.09 9.69 -12.81
N ALA A 122 -8.10 9.14 -13.44
CA ALA A 122 -9.39 9.80 -13.66
C ALA A 122 -10.21 9.95 -12.37
N GLY A 123 -9.78 9.31 -11.27
CA GLY A 123 -10.55 9.27 -10.02
C GLY A 123 -11.75 8.32 -10.11
N ASP A 124 -11.80 7.50 -11.17
CA ASP A 124 -12.74 6.39 -11.29
C ASP A 124 -12.21 5.25 -10.40
N HIS A 125 -12.24 5.52 -9.09
CA HIS A 125 -11.86 4.50 -8.13
C HIS A 125 -12.98 3.47 -8.10
N PRO A 126 -12.69 2.21 -8.44
CA PRO A 126 -13.65 1.17 -8.18
C PRO A 126 -14.01 1.25 -6.69
N THR A 127 -15.29 1.24 -6.38
CA THR A 127 -15.82 1.22 -5.00
C THR A 127 -15.29 0.03 -4.22
N GLU A 128 -14.70 -0.93 -4.90
CA GLU A 128 -14.18 -2.19 -4.40
C GLU A 128 -12.69 -2.31 -4.75
N GLN A 129 -11.91 -2.81 -3.84
CA GLN A 129 -10.48 -3.05 -4.02
C GLN A 129 -10.26 -4.07 -5.15
N GLN A 130 -9.56 -3.68 -6.20
CA GLN A 130 -9.38 -4.52 -7.39
C GLN A 130 -7.96 -5.03 -7.53
N TRP A 131 -7.85 -6.25 -8.05
CA TRP A 131 -6.59 -6.84 -8.50
C TRP A 131 -6.74 -7.38 -9.92
N ILE A 132 -5.67 -7.25 -10.71
CA ILE A 132 -5.63 -7.63 -12.12
C ILE A 132 -4.43 -8.51 -12.37
N THR A 133 -4.67 -9.71 -12.90
CA THR A 133 -3.65 -10.67 -13.33
C THR A 133 -3.95 -11.17 -14.74
N PRO A 134 -3.01 -11.82 -15.45
CA PRO A 134 -3.27 -12.41 -16.77
C PRO A 134 -4.40 -13.45 -16.75
N THR A 135 -4.57 -14.12 -15.63
CA THR A 135 -5.62 -15.16 -15.46
C THR A 135 -6.99 -14.60 -15.08
N GLY A 136 -7.08 -13.29 -14.81
CA GLY A 136 -8.34 -12.63 -14.51
C GLY A 136 -8.20 -11.36 -13.69
N ALA A 137 -9.31 -10.69 -13.54
CA ALA A 137 -9.50 -9.59 -12.61
C ALA A 137 -10.47 -10.04 -11.51
N GLY A 138 -10.23 -9.58 -10.31
CA GLY A 138 -11.09 -9.88 -9.18
C GLY A 138 -11.25 -8.66 -8.29
N VAL A 139 -12.30 -8.71 -7.51
CA VAL A 139 -12.59 -7.77 -6.45
C VAL A 139 -12.39 -8.51 -5.14
N LEU A 140 -11.70 -7.90 -4.21
CA LEU A 140 -11.69 -8.41 -2.85
C LEU A 140 -13.05 -8.06 -2.25
N GLU A 141 -13.88 -9.07 -2.05
CA GLU A 141 -14.97 -8.93 -1.11
C GLU A 141 -14.35 -8.52 0.23
N ALA A 142 -14.86 -7.45 0.80
CA ALA A 142 -14.43 -7.03 2.12
C ALA A 142 -14.67 -8.20 3.05
N ASP A 143 -13.60 -8.88 3.43
CA ASP A 143 -13.67 -9.86 4.50
C ASP A 143 -13.97 -9.04 5.77
N GLU A 144 -15.23 -9.02 6.16
CA GLU A 144 -15.74 -8.26 7.31
C GLU A 144 -15.09 -8.72 8.63
N SER A 145 -14.28 -9.77 8.60
CA SER A 145 -13.70 -10.34 9.82
C SER A 145 -12.58 -9.51 10.42
N SER A 146 -11.79 -8.76 9.60
CA SER A 146 -10.80 -7.81 10.14
C SER A 146 -10.36 -6.75 9.13
N PRO A 147 -10.52 -5.46 9.44
CA PRO A 147 -10.02 -4.36 8.60
C PRO A 147 -8.49 -4.20 8.67
N LEU A 148 -7.81 -4.98 9.50
CA LEU A 148 -6.38 -4.88 9.77
C LEU A 148 -5.60 -5.97 9.05
N THR A 149 -4.42 -5.62 8.51
CA THR A 149 -3.49 -6.61 7.96
C THR A 149 -2.94 -7.54 9.05
N PRO A 150 -2.41 -8.74 8.71
CA PRO A 150 -1.78 -9.62 9.70
C PRO A 150 -0.71 -8.91 10.54
N ARG A 151 0.12 -8.06 9.92
CA ARG A 151 1.15 -7.28 10.61
C ARG A 151 0.56 -6.23 11.54
N GLN A 152 -0.51 -5.57 11.12
CA GLN A 152 -1.23 -4.61 11.96
C GLN A 152 -1.91 -5.29 13.16
N LEU A 153 -2.46 -6.49 12.96
CA LEU A 153 -3.02 -7.31 14.06
C LEU A 153 -1.94 -7.71 15.06
N GLU A 154 -0.77 -8.14 14.58
CA GLU A 154 0.38 -8.49 15.42
C GLU A 154 0.82 -7.28 16.27
N ILE A 155 0.96 -6.11 15.65
CA ILE A 155 1.29 -4.87 16.36
C ILE A 155 0.18 -4.46 17.32
N LEU A 156 -1.09 -4.57 16.91
CA LEU A 156 -2.23 -4.28 17.78
C LEU A 156 -2.22 -5.13 19.06
N SER A 157 -1.88 -6.41 18.94
CA SER A 157 -1.75 -7.32 20.09
C SER A 157 -0.64 -6.92 21.05
N LEU A 158 0.41 -6.29 20.53
CA LEU A 158 1.59 -5.84 21.27
C LEU A 158 1.50 -4.38 21.75
N LEU A 159 0.41 -3.67 21.47
CA LEU A 159 0.27 -2.26 21.85
C LEU A 159 0.36 -1.98 23.37
N HIS A 160 0.34 -2.98 24.20
CA HIS A 160 0.60 -2.82 25.64
C HIS A 160 2.09 -2.56 25.96
N LEU A 161 3.02 -2.78 25.00
CA LEU A 161 4.45 -2.62 25.11
C LEU A 161 4.93 -1.31 24.48
N PRO A 162 6.03 -0.68 24.94
CA PRO A 162 6.65 0.45 24.24
C PRO A 162 7.07 0.09 22.80
N ASN A 163 7.06 1.07 21.88
CA ASN A 163 7.41 0.83 20.47
C ASN A 163 8.81 0.22 20.28
N LYS A 164 9.78 0.62 21.11
CA LYS A 164 11.12 0.04 21.10
C LYS A 164 11.10 -1.48 21.39
N GLU A 165 10.30 -1.91 22.36
CA GLU A 165 10.18 -3.32 22.72
C GLU A 165 9.40 -4.11 21.66
N ILE A 166 8.37 -3.51 21.08
CA ILE A 166 7.67 -4.08 19.91
C ILE A 166 8.67 -4.29 18.77
N GLY A 167 9.50 -3.29 18.46
CA GLY A 167 10.52 -3.37 17.42
C GLY A 167 11.50 -4.53 17.65
N LEU A 168 12.00 -4.69 18.89
CA LEU A 168 12.88 -5.81 19.25
C LEU A 168 12.20 -7.17 19.06
N ARG A 169 10.95 -7.32 19.46
CA ARG A 169 10.19 -8.59 19.31
C ARG A 169 9.91 -8.94 17.86
N LEU A 170 9.66 -7.94 17.05
CA LEU A 170 9.25 -8.12 15.65
C LEU A 170 10.41 -8.03 14.66
N GLY A 171 11.65 -7.78 15.14
CA GLY A 171 12.84 -7.66 14.30
C GLY A 171 12.83 -6.43 13.39
N VAL A 172 12.16 -5.34 13.79
CA VAL A 172 12.07 -4.10 13.00
C VAL A 172 12.49 -2.87 13.79
N ALA A 173 12.85 -1.80 13.09
CA ALA A 173 13.23 -0.53 13.74
C ALA A 173 12.03 0.10 14.46
N GLU A 174 12.30 0.85 15.54
CA GLU A 174 11.26 1.56 16.28
C GLU A 174 10.44 2.53 15.41
N VAL A 175 11.09 3.13 14.41
CA VAL A 175 10.42 4.03 13.47
C VAL A 175 9.38 3.29 12.63
N THR A 176 9.68 2.07 12.21
CA THR A 176 8.74 1.18 11.50
C THR A 176 7.55 0.82 12.38
N VAL A 177 7.79 0.52 13.65
CA VAL A 177 6.69 0.29 14.61
C VAL A 177 5.80 1.52 14.76
N LYS A 178 6.38 2.72 14.85
CA LYS A 178 5.60 3.97 14.92
C LYS A 178 4.69 4.15 13.70
N MET A 179 5.18 3.82 12.51
CA MET A 179 4.38 3.88 11.27
C MET A 179 3.19 2.90 11.31
N HIS A 180 3.44 1.65 11.67
CA HIS A 180 2.37 0.66 11.82
C HIS A 180 1.34 1.05 12.88
N VAL A 181 1.78 1.56 14.02
CA VAL A 181 0.88 2.05 15.08
C VAL A 181 -0.02 3.17 14.56
N SER A 182 0.55 4.13 13.81
CA SER A 182 -0.23 5.21 13.20
C SER A 182 -1.23 4.67 12.17
N SER A 183 -0.84 3.69 11.37
CA SER A 183 -1.72 3.02 10.42
C SER A 183 -2.86 2.28 11.12
N VAL A 184 -2.56 1.53 12.20
CA VAL A 184 -3.59 0.87 13.03
C VAL A 184 -4.59 1.88 13.58
N PHE A 185 -4.13 3.03 14.08
CA PHE A 185 -5.03 4.07 14.61
C PHE A 185 -5.95 4.60 13.50
N ARG A 186 -5.43 4.84 12.31
CA ARG A 186 -6.19 5.30 11.16
C ARG A 186 -7.25 4.28 10.75
N VAL A 187 -6.88 3.00 10.60
CA VAL A 187 -7.79 1.93 10.19
C VAL A 187 -8.90 1.72 11.21
N LEU A 188 -8.57 1.78 12.51
CA LEU A 188 -9.56 1.63 13.59
C LEU A 188 -10.36 2.92 13.88
N GLY A 189 -10.03 4.04 13.23
CA GLY A 189 -10.68 5.33 13.47
C GLY A 189 -10.46 5.88 14.89
N VAL A 190 -9.30 5.58 15.50
CA VAL A 190 -8.98 5.95 16.89
C VAL A 190 -7.86 6.98 16.95
N ALA A 191 -7.89 7.85 17.96
CA ALA A 191 -6.95 8.96 18.08
C ALA A 191 -5.70 8.63 18.90
N ASN A 192 -5.71 7.54 19.69
CA ASN A 192 -4.62 7.22 20.59
C ASN A 192 -4.53 5.72 20.92
N ARG A 193 -3.39 5.37 21.53
CA ARG A 193 -3.04 3.99 21.92
C ARG A 193 -4.05 3.32 22.83
N THR A 194 -4.57 4.06 23.80
CA THR A 194 -5.57 3.53 24.75
C THR A 194 -6.86 3.14 24.04
N GLN A 195 -7.32 3.97 23.12
CA GLN A 195 -8.50 3.68 22.30
C GLN A 195 -8.25 2.48 21.36
N ALA A 196 -7.05 2.36 20.77
CA ALA A 196 -6.70 1.22 19.95
C ALA A 196 -6.71 -0.09 20.74
N MET A 197 -6.16 -0.11 21.94
CA MET A 197 -6.22 -1.29 22.82
C MET A 197 -7.66 -1.65 23.23
N GLN A 198 -8.52 -0.67 23.44
CA GLN A 198 -9.94 -0.93 23.72
C GLN A 198 -10.66 -1.51 22.51
N ALA A 199 -10.37 -1.00 21.29
CA ALA A 199 -10.89 -1.54 20.05
C ALA A 199 -10.45 -3.00 19.83
N ALA A 200 -9.18 -3.32 20.10
CA ALA A 200 -8.64 -4.67 20.01
C ALA A 200 -9.42 -5.67 20.91
N ARG A 201 -9.71 -5.27 22.14
CA ARG A 201 -10.49 -6.10 23.07
C ARG A 201 -11.91 -6.38 22.55
N ARG A 202 -12.53 -5.41 21.88
CA ARG A 202 -13.86 -5.58 21.28
C ARG A 202 -13.83 -6.52 20.06
N LEU A 203 -12.79 -6.48 19.25
CA LEU A 203 -12.59 -7.39 18.12
C LEU A 203 -12.42 -8.83 18.61
N SER A 204 -11.53 -9.06 19.57
CA SER A 204 -11.29 -10.41 20.12
C SER A 204 -12.51 -11.01 20.85
N LEU A 205 -13.42 -10.20 21.37
CA LEU A 205 -14.67 -10.66 21.97
C LEU A 205 -15.69 -11.08 20.91
N ARG A 206 -15.73 -10.40 19.75
CA ARG A 206 -16.61 -10.74 18.63
C ARG A 206 -16.21 -12.08 17.98
N GLU A 207 -14.91 -12.30 17.77
CA GLU A 207 -14.41 -13.57 17.22
C GLU A 207 -14.77 -14.78 18.09
N LYS A 208 -14.74 -14.63 19.42
CA LYS A 208 -15.15 -15.69 20.35
C LYS A 208 -16.65 -15.95 20.37
N GLN A 209 -17.48 -14.98 20.01
CA GLN A 209 -18.93 -15.15 19.95
C GLN A 209 -19.41 -15.74 18.63
N SER A 210 -18.67 -15.56 17.53
CA SER A 210 -19.00 -16.18 16.23
C SER A 210 -18.47 -17.61 16.07
N ALA A 211 -17.63 -18.08 17.00
CA ALA A 211 -17.07 -19.43 17.02
C ALA A 211 -17.79 -20.36 18.03
N SER A 212 -18.87 -19.91 18.68
CA SER A 212 -19.73 -20.69 19.58
C SER A 212 -21.12 -20.88 19.02
#